data_a432476ab293d5de8964327718c51223
#
_entry.id   a432476ab293d5de8964327718c51223
#
_cell.length_a   1.000
_cell.length_b   1.000
_cell.length_c   1.000
_cell.angle_alpha   90.00
_cell.angle_beta   90.00
_cell.angle_gamma   90.00
#
_symmetry.space_group_name_H-M   'P 1'
#
loop_
_entity.id
_entity.type
_entity.pdbx_description
1 polymer ?
#
loop_
_entity_poly.entity_id
_entity_poly.type
_entity_poly.pdbx_seq_one_letter_code
_entity_poly.pdbx_strand_id
1 'polypeptide(L)'
;ITADYILASLWYKNNIIYHVHDELIFLDGNSFKVIKKIPFPNTGGVRCFARDENETILVGTNKGIFRIDSNGKILFHWNKEKGLPDDCIYAIAIDRNSNLWCSSNKGIFRINKEGNIFQLTKEDGLQENEFNTGVVAVAEDSEIFFGGMNGVSSFFPSAINSFEEEIKLLVTRIRVNYTDLENDSASWNIKKIKSGYDQNSLSFDFVAMANNNPAQYIYQYRMLGLDKEWIQNTGMQTVRYSLPPGKYTLQLYASRSFDRDAKPMKEIQITILPPFWKTWWFFTVLGIFFISLLTYGINQRNKRKYAK
;
A
#
# COMPACT_ATOMS: atom_id res chain seq x y z
N ILE A 1 -28.48 -31.93 16.69
CA ILE A 1 -27.81 -31.02 17.63
C ILE A 1 -26.59 -30.55 16.88
N THR A 2 -26.65 -29.39 16.28
CA THR A 2 -25.48 -28.73 15.72
C THR A 2 -24.62 -28.33 16.90
N ALA A 3 -23.45 -28.91 17.05
CA ALA A 3 -22.51 -28.53 18.08
C ALA A 3 -21.98 -27.12 17.71
N ASP A 4 -22.36 -26.13 18.49
CA ASP A 4 -21.87 -24.77 18.34
C ASP A 4 -20.44 -24.72 18.87
N TYR A 5 -19.51 -24.36 18.00
CA TYR A 5 -18.11 -24.21 18.39
C TYR A 5 -17.85 -22.79 18.85
N ILE A 6 -17.45 -22.63 20.10
CA ILE A 6 -16.90 -21.38 20.63
C ILE A 6 -15.39 -21.45 20.45
N LEU A 7 -14.87 -20.64 19.52
CA LEU A 7 -13.43 -20.58 19.22
C LEU A 7 -12.66 -19.67 20.19
N ALA A 8 -13.34 -18.66 20.75
CA ALA A 8 -12.73 -17.69 21.63
C ALA A 8 -13.72 -17.15 22.65
N SER A 9 -13.19 -16.78 23.81
CA SER A 9 -13.92 -16.07 24.86
C SER A 9 -13.01 -15.01 25.50
N LEU A 10 -13.63 -14.01 26.12
CA LEU A 10 -12.93 -12.94 26.83
C LEU A 10 -13.57 -12.74 28.21
N TRP A 11 -12.73 -12.69 29.24
CA TRP A 11 -13.15 -12.19 30.54
C TRP A 11 -13.12 -10.67 30.54
N TYR A 12 -14.26 -10.03 30.68
CA TYR A 12 -14.42 -8.58 30.59
C TYR A 12 -15.34 -8.06 31.69
N LYS A 13 -14.83 -7.21 32.61
CA LYS A 13 -15.60 -6.57 33.67
C LYS A 13 -16.54 -7.52 34.43
N ASN A 14 -16.05 -8.61 34.93
CA ASN A 14 -16.86 -9.64 35.62
C ASN A 14 -17.85 -10.39 34.70
N ASN A 15 -17.73 -10.29 33.42
CA ASN A 15 -18.53 -11.01 32.42
C ASN A 15 -17.65 -11.87 31.53
N ILE A 16 -18.22 -12.92 30.96
CA ILE A 16 -17.60 -13.71 29.91
C ILE A 16 -18.29 -13.32 28.59
N ILE A 17 -17.49 -12.96 27.61
CA ILE A 17 -17.95 -12.62 26.26
C ILE A 17 -17.48 -13.73 25.32
N TYR A 18 -18.38 -14.23 24.49
CA TYR A 18 -18.05 -15.16 23.41
C TYR A 18 -18.95 -14.94 22.21
N HIS A 19 -18.60 -15.52 21.08
CA HIS A 19 -19.37 -15.41 19.83
C HIS A 19 -19.91 -16.77 19.40
N VAL A 20 -21.18 -16.80 19.02
CA VAL A 20 -21.85 -17.95 18.43
C VAL A 20 -23.03 -17.48 17.54
N HIS A 21 -23.25 -18.12 16.39
CA HIS A 21 -24.38 -17.85 15.49
C HIS A 21 -24.59 -16.36 15.17
N ASP A 22 -23.52 -15.66 14.76
CA ASP A 22 -23.56 -14.22 14.47
C ASP A 22 -24.05 -13.34 15.63
N GLU A 23 -23.90 -13.80 16.88
CA GLU A 23 -24.20 -13.04 18.09
C GLU A 23 -22.99 -13.01 19.04
N LEU A 24 -22.76 -11.86 19.66
CA LEU A 24 -21.90 -11.74 20.84
C LEU A 24 -22.78 -11.97 22.07
N ILE A 25 -22.43 -12.95 22.88
CA ILE A 25 -23.15 -13.33 24.08
C ILE A 25 -22.33 -12.91 25.31
N PHE A 26 -22.98 -12.22 26.22
CA PHE A 26 -22.41 -11.79 27.50
C PHE A 26 -23.03 -12.63 28.60
N LEU A 27 -22.20 -13.33 29.36
CA LEU A 27 -22.60 -14.06 30.56
C LEU A 27 -22.13 -13.32 31.80
N ASP A 28 -22.92 -13.35 32.84
CA ASP A 28 -22.46 -12.99 34.19
C ASP A 28 -21.38 -13.98 34.66
N GLY A 29 -20.23 -13.46 35.08
CA GLY A 29 -19.07 -14.29 35.42
C GLY A 29 -19.24 -15.17 36.66
N ASN A 30 -20.22 -14.88 37.53
CA ASN A 30 -20.50 -15.65 38.74
C ASN A 30 -21.62 -16.68 38.51
N SER A 31 -22.72 -16.26 37.91
CA SER A 31 -23.91 -17.09 37.74
C SER A 31 -23.98 -17.81 36.40
N PHE A 32 -23.11 -17.45 35.44
CA PHE A 32 -23.11 -17.96 34.07
C PHE A 32 -24.43 -17.77 33.33
N LYS A 33 -25.29 -16.87 33.80
CA LYS A 33 -26.54 -16.55 33.12
C LYS A 33 -26.28 -15.55 32.01
N VAL A 34 -27.02 -15.68 30.88
CA VAL A 34 -26.97 -14.74 29.79
C VAL A 34 -27.51 -13.38 30.26
N ILE A 35 -26.67 -12.36 30.18
CA ILE A 35 -27.04 -10.97 30.50
C ILE A 35 -27.52 -10.27 29.24
N LYS A 36 -26.82 -10.48 28.12
CA LYS A 36 -27.01 -9.73 26.89
C LYS A 36 -26.62 -10.56 25.68
N LYS A 37 -27.33 -10.35 24.58
CA LYS A 37 -27.01 -10.83 23.24
C LYS A 37 -26.99 -9.66 22.28
N ILE A 38 -25.96 -9.58 21.46
CA ILE A 38 -25.77 -8.51 20.50
C ILE A 38 -25.56 -9.12 19.13
N PRO A 39 -26.34 -8.76 18.10
CA PRO A 39 -26.09 -9.17 16.74
C PRO A 39 -24.70 -8.72 16.27
N PHE A 40 -23.90 -9.65 15.77
CA PHE A 40 -22.57 -9.39 15.25
C PHE A 40 -22.35 -10.20 13.96
N PRO A 41 -23.14 -9.92 12.92
CA PRO A 41 -23.14 -10.69 11.68
C PRO A 41 -21.98 -10.30 10.76
N ASN A 42 -21.81 -11.09 9.70
CA ASN A 42 -20.85 -10.81 8.59
C ASN A 42 -19.37 -10.77 8.97
N THR A 43 -18.99 -11.38 10.08
CA THR A 43 -17.57 -11.45 10.51
C THR A 43 -16.80 -12.61 9.88
N GLY A 44 -17.50 -13.58 9.27
CA GLY A 44 -16.90 -14.82 8.79
C GLY A 44 -16.41 -15.73 9.92
N GLY A 45 -16.77 -15.42 11.16
CA GLY A 45 -16.36 -16.13 12.39
C GLY A 45 -15.36 -15.34 13.21
N VAL A 46 -15.59 -15.31 14.54
CA VAL A 46 -14.70 -14.70 15.53
C VAL A 46 -13.64 -15.73 15.94
N ARG A 47 -12.38 -15.32 15.91
CA ARG A 47 -11.23 -16.18 16.25
C ARG A 47 -10.55 -15.81 17.54
N CYS A 48 -10.55 -14.53 17.90
CA CYS A 48 -9.91 -14.05 19.13
C CYS A 48 -10.55 -12.79 19.65
N PHE A 49 -10.34 -12.54 20.93
CA PHE A 49 -10.68 -11.29 21.59
C PHE A 49 -9.44 -10.74 22.31
N ALA A 50 -9.36 -9.41 22.39
CA ALA A 50 -8.45 -8.72 23.28
C ALA A 50 -9.16 -7.49 23.90
N ARG A 51 -8.61 -6.99 25.01
CA ARG A 51 -9.11 -5.78 25.67
C ARG A 51 -8.03 -4.72 25.56
N ASP A 52 -8.38 -3.53 25.08
CA ASP A 52 -7.47 -2.39 25.05
C ASP A 52 -7.51 -1.54 26.34
N GLU A 53 -6.57 -0.61 26.44
CA GLU A 53 -6.46 0.29 27.60
C GLU A 53 -7.69 1.19 27.81
N ASN A 54 -8.42 1.50 26.73
CA ASN A 54 -9.65 2.30 26.76
C ASN A 54 -10.87 1.46 27.10
N GLU A 55 -10.66 0.25 27.60
CA GLU A 55 -11.73 -0.71 27.90
C GLU A 55 -12.65 -1.03 26.71
N THR A 56 -12.17 -0.85 25.49
CA THR A 56 -12.86 -1.35 24.31
C THR A 56 -12.46 -2.81 24.03
N ILE A 57 -13.29 -3.50 23.30
CA ILE A 57 -13.10 -4.91 22.96
C ILE A 57 -12.60 -4.96 21.53
N LEU A 58 -11.48 -5.62 21.31
CA LEU A 58 -10.97 -5.96 20.01
C LEU A 58 -11.41 -7.38 19.66
N VAL A 59 -11.96 -7.54 18.47
CA VAL A 59 -12.49 -8.80 17.97
C VAL A 59 -11.77 -9.15 16.68
N GLY A 60 -10.90 -10.16 16.73
CA GLY A 60 -10.23 -10.73 15.56
C GLY A 60 -11.13 -11.74 14.85
N THR A 61 -11.30 -11.57 13.55
CA THR A 61 -12.26 -12.33 12.74
C THR A 61 -11.63 -12.81 11.43
N ASN A 62 -12.40 -13.49 10.58
CA ASN A 62 -12.01 -13.80 9.20
C ASN A 62 -12.18 -12.62 8.23
N LYS A 63 -12.68 -11.48 8.71
CA LYS A 63 -12.88 -10.24 7.93
C LYS A 63 -12.20 -9.03 8.55
N GLY A 64 -11.13 -9.24 9.29
CA GLY A 64 -10.34 -8.19 9.91
C GLY A 64 -10.57 -8.05 11.42
N ILE A 65 -10.21 -6.88 11.93
CA ILE A 65 -10.27 -6.54 13.35
C ILE A 65 -11.41 -5.53 13.54
N PHE A 66 -12.33 -5.87 14.44
CA PHE A 66 -13.36 -4.92 14.89
C PHE A 66 -12.99 -4.40 16.27
N ARG A 67 -13.11 -3.09 16.47
CA ARG A 67 -13.11 -2.47 17.79
C ARG A 67 -14.53 -2.14 18.14
N ILE A 68 -15.00 -2.66 19.27
CA ILE A 68 -16.37 -2.43 19.73
C ILE A 68 -16.36 -1.85 21.16
N ASP A 69 -17.39 -1.11 21.51
CA ASP A 69 -17.62 -0.65 22.88
C ASP A 69 -18.25 -1.77 23.74
N SER A 70 -18.44 -1.49 25.04
CA SER A 70 -19.09 -2.40 25.98
C SER A 70 -20.55 -2.74 25.62
N ASN A 71 -21.16 -1.96 24.72
CA ASN A 71 -22.51 -2.18 24.21
C ASN A 71 -22.54 -2.99 22.91
N GLY A 72 -21.36 -3.30 22.34
CA GLY A 72 -21.21 -4.01 21.09
C GLY A 72 -21.33 -3.14 19.85
N LYS A 73 -21.37 -1.81 20.03
CA LYS A 73 -21.35 -0.88 18.89
C LYS A 73 -19.96 -0.90 18.27
N ILE A 74 -19.91 -1.10 16.95
CA ILE A 74 -18.66 -1.06 16.19
C ILE A 74 -18.15 0.38 16.16
N LEU A 75 -16.97 0.60 16.72
CA LEU A 75 -16.27 1.89 16.73
C LEU A 75 -15.35 2.01 15.53
N PHE A 76 -14.69 0.91 15.15
CA PHE A 76 -13.78 0.86 14.03
C PHE A 76 -13.67 -0.56 13.46
N HIS A 77 -13.33 -0.65 12.16
CA HIS A 77 -13.08 -1.92 11.48
C HIS A 77 -11.86 -1.77 10.57
N TRP A 78 -10.81 -2.56 10.85
CA TRP A 78 -9.63 -2.70 10.00
C TRP A 78 -9.77 -3.95 9.12
N ASN A 79 -9.46 -3.81 7.85
CA ASN A 79 -9.45 -4.90 6.87
C ASN A 79 -8.39 -4.63 5.79
N LYS A 80 -8.26 -5.53 4.81
CA LYS A 80 -7.33 -5.35 3.66
C LYS A 80 -7.55 -4.05 2.89
N GLU A 81 -8.79 -3.62 2.73
CA GLU A 81 -9.11 -2.35 2.05
C GLU A 81 -8.54 -1.14 2.79
N LYS A 82 -8.35 -1.29 4.11
CA LYS A 82 -7.74 -0.30 5.00
C LYS A 82 -6.27 -0.61 5.34
N GLY A 83 -5.64 -1.47 4.55
CA GLY A 83 -4.20 -1.71 4.60
C GLY A 83 -3.75 -2.90 5.44
N LEU A 84 -4.63 -3.73 6.01
CA LEU A 84 -4.19 -4.96 6.68
C LEU A 84 -3.49 -5.90 5.69
N PRO A 85 -2.44 -6.62 6.12
CA PRO A 85 -1.80 -7.65 5.31
C PRO A 85 -2.74 -8.82 4.99
N ASP A 86 -3.59 -9.19 5.96
CA ASP A 86 -4.59 -10.22 5.84
C ASP A 86 -5.86 -9.88 6.64
N ASP A 87 -7.03 -10.41 6.20
CA ASP A 87 -8.29 -10.26 6.89
C ASP A 87 -8.50 -11.34 7.95
N CYS A 88 -7.82 -12.49 7.85
CA CYS A 88 -7.93 -13.56 8.82
C CYS A 88 -7.02 -13.30 10.02
N ILE A 89 -7.61 -12.95 11.16
CA ILE A 89 -6.89 -12.56 12.38
C ILE A 89 -7.02 -13.67 13.41
N TYR A 90 -5.92 -14.33 13.69
CA TYR A 90 -5.89 -15.50 14.59
C TYR A 90 -5.74 -15.15 16.07
N ALA A 91 -4.90 -14.17 16.38
CA ALA A 91 -4.69 -13.72 17.76
C ALA A 91 -4.30 -12.23 17.79
N ILE A 92 -4.59 -11.57 18.91
CA ILE A 92 -4.27 -10.16 19.15
C ILE A 92 -3.60 -10.05 20.52
N ALA A 93 -2.43 -9.41 20.57
CA ALA A 93 -1.76 -8.95 21.77
C ALA A 93 -1.66 -7.42 21.76
N ILE A 94 -1.54 -6.83 22.94
CA ILE A 94 -1.37 -5.38 23.10
C ILE A 94 -0.08 -5.15 23.89
N ASP A 95 0.81 -4.34 23.38
CA ASP A 95 2.06 -3.97 24.06
C ASP A 95 1.87 -2.80 25.02
N ARG A 96 2.91 -2.49 25.82
CA ARG A 96 2.89 -1.37 26.79
C ARG A 96 2.74 0.02 26.12
N ASN A 97 2.99 0.12 24.82
CA ASN A 97 2.82 1.35 24.05
C ASN A 97 1.43 1.41 23.39
N SER A 98 0.52 0.46 23.73
CA SER A 98 -0.82 0.30 23.14
C SER A 98 -0.82 0.00 21.64
N ASN A 99 0.27 -0.55 21.10
CA ASN A 99 0.26 -1.08 19.74
C ASN A 99 -0.43 -2.45 19.75
N LEU A 100 -1.20 -2.71 18.69
CA LEU A 100 -1.84 -4.01 18.46
C LEU A 100 -0.87 -4.90 17.68
N TRP A 101 -0.58 -6.08 18.23
CA TRP A 101 0.17 -7.13 17.55
C TRP A 101 -0.78 -8.24 17.17
N CYS A 102 -0.87 -8.54 15.90
CA CYS A 102 -1.86 -9.48 15.37
C CYS A 102 -1.19 -10.55 14.53
N SER A 103 -1.60 -11.79 14.71
CA SER A 103 -1.17 -12.90 13.86
C SER A 103 -2.21 -13.25 12.80
N SER A 104 -1.75 -13.69 11.63
CA SER A 104 -2.56 -13.95 10.44
C SER A 104 -1.99 -15.10 9.60
N ASN A 105 -2.50 -15.33 8.37
CA ASN A 105 -1.87 -16.22 7.39
C ASN A 105 -0.64 -15.60 6.70
N LYS A 106 -0.35 -14.34 6.97
CA LYS A 106 0.75 -13.60 6.35
C LYS A 106 1.76 -13.09 7.37
N GLY A 107 1.95 -13.83 8.46
CA GLY A 107 2.87 -13.46 9.53
C GLY A 107 2.18 -12.70 10.66
N ILE A 108 3.00 -11.95 11.39
CA ILE A 108 2.58 -11.08 12.48
C ILE A 108 2.66 -9.64 11.99
N PHE A 109 1.69 -8.82 12.35
CA PHE A 109 1.75 -7.40 12.06
C PHE A 109 1.41 -6.56 13.29
N ARG A 110 1.99 -5.36 13.34
CA ARG A 110 1.73 -4.34 14.35
C ARG A 110 0.91 -3.21 13.76
N ILE A 111 -0.10 -2.76 14.48
CA ILE A 111 -0.82 -1.50 14.20
C ILE A 111 -0.48 -0.54 15.33
N ASN A 112 0.13 0.60 15.03
CA ASN A 112 0.42 1.62 16.03
C ASN A 112 -0.79 2.56 16.27
N LYS A 113 -0.66 3.51 17.22
CA LYS A 113 -1.73 4.46 17.57
C LYS A 113 -2.16 5.35 16.40
N GLU A 114 -1.23 5.64 15.49
CA GLU A 114 -1.46 6.44 14.28
C GLU A 114 -2.11 5.63 13.15
N GLY A 115 -2.25 4.30 13.34
CA GLY A 115 -2.81 3.39 12.34
C GLY A 115 -1.79 2.88 11.33
N ASN A 116 -0.48 3.16 11.50
CA ASN A 116 0.56 2.62 10.65
C ASN A 116 0.75 1.13 10.92
N ILE A 117 0.90 0.36 9.85
CA ILE A 117 1.02 -1.08 9.91
C ILE A 117 2.46 -1.48 9.58
N PHE A 118 3.05 -2.32 10.44
CA PHE A 118 4.36 -2.94 10.25
C PHE A 118 4.18 -4.46 10.27
N GLN A 119 4.74 -5.18 9.31
CA GLN A 119 4.60 -6.63 9.18
C GLN A 119 5.93 -7.35 9.39
N LEU A 120 5.87 -8.47 10.09
CA LEU A 120 6.92 -9.48 10.23
C LEU A 120 6.48 -10.76 9.52
N THR A 121 7.42 -11.39 8.83
CA THR A 121 7.22 -12.63 8.08
C THR A 121 8.28 -13.68 8.46
N LYS A 122 8.21 -14.87 7.88
CA LYS A 122 9.22 -15.90 8.04
C LYS A 122 10.63 -15.42 7.68
N GLU A 123 10.73 -14.55 6.69
CA GLU A 123 11.98 -13.95 6.25
C GLU A 123 12.58 -13.00 7.31
N ASP A 124 11.76 -12.50 8.24
CA ASP A 124 12.19 -11.70 9.39
C ASP A 124 12.52 -12.57 10.61
N GLY A 125 12.45 -13.89 10.49
CA GLY A 125 12.80 -14.85 11.56
C GLY A 125 11.61 -15.45 12.30
N LEU A 126 10.38 -15.26 11.82
CA LEU A 126 9.24 -16.01 12.38
C LEU A 126 9.34 -17.50 12.03
N GLN A 127 8.71 -18.34 12.87
CA GLN A 127 8.69 -19.79 12.67
C GLN A 127 8.04 -20.19 11.33
N GLU A 128 6.99 -19.46 10.89
CA GLU A 128 6.27 -19.58 9.63
C GLU A 128 5.36 -18.35 9.48
N ASN A 129 4.74 -18.16 8.28
CA ASN A 129 3.78 -17.09 8.05
C ASN A 129 2.37 -17.41 8.58
N GLU A 130 2.04 -18.68 8.76
CA GLU A 130 0.73 -19.13 9.21
C GLU A 130 0.72 -19.41 10.72
N PHE A 131 -0.27 -18.82 11.42
CA PHE A 131 -0.44 -18.89 12.86
C PHE A 131 -1.73 -19.60 13.25
N ASN A 132 -1.85 -19.97 14.54
CA ASN A 132 -2.99 -20.69 15.08
C ASN A 132 -3.96 -19.77 15.82
N THR A 133 -5.25 -20.09 15.73
CA THR A 133 -6.35 -19.36 16.38
C THR A 133 -6.18 -19.29 17.90
N GLY A 134 -6.19 -18.10 18.47
CA GLY A 134 -6.17 -17.84 19.90
C GLY A 134 -4.84 -18.13 20.60
N VAL A 135 -3.80 -18.51 19.87
CA VAL A 135 -2.50 -18.87 20.49
C VAL A 135 -1.61 -17.64 20.61
N VAL A 136 -1.75 -16.94 21.71
CA VAL A 136 -0.95 -15.77 22.08
C VAL A 136 -0.76 -15.71 23.59
N ALA A 137 0.42 -15.28 24.03
CA ALA A 137 0.72 -14.96 25.42
C ALA A 137 1.61 -13.71 25.48
N VAL A 138 1.43 -12.94 26.56
CA VAL A 138 2.29 -11.79 26.89
C VAL A 138 2.87 -12.07 28.27
N ALA A 139 4.20 -12.14 28.37
CA ALA A 139 4.88 -12.35 29.63
C ALA A 139 4.97 -11.06 30.47
N GLU A 140 5.30 -11.17 31.74
CA GLU A 140 5.42 -10.03 32.67
C GLU A 140 6.49 -9.03 32.24
N ASP A 141 7.57 -9.52 31.61
CA ASP A 141 8.66 -8.72 31.05
C ASP A 141 8.31 -8.08 29.70
N SER A 142 7.09 -8.32 29.22
CA SER A 142 6.52 -7.85 27.95
C SER A 142 6.99 -8.58 26.71
N GLU A 143 7.65 -9.73 26.84
CA GLU A 143 7.84 -10.62 25.70
C GLU A 143 6.49 -11.12 25.20
N ILE A 144 6.25 -11.09 23.88
CA ILE A 144 5.03 -11.59 23.24
C ILE A 144 5.36 -12.89 22.53
N PHE A 145 4.48 -13.88 22.71
CA PHE A 145 4.57 -15.20 22.11
C PHE A 145 3.38 -15.44 21.21
N PHE A 146 3.61 -15.88 19.98
CA PHE A 146 2.58 -16.33 19.05
C PHE A 146 2.87 -17.77 18.61
N GLY A 147 1.89 -18.64 18.73
CA GLY A 147 2.01 -20.02 18.26
C GLY A 147 1.46 -20.20 16.85
N GLY A 148 2.15 -20.97 16.05
CA GLY A 148 1.80 -21.24 14.66
C GLY A 148 2.07 -22.69 14.26
N MET A 149 2.02 -22.94 12.94
CA MET A 149 2.09 -24.29 12.38
C MET A 149 3.44 -24.98 12.61
N ASN A 150 4.52 -24.24 12.77
CA ASN A 150 5.89 -24.77 12.91
C ASN A 150 6.57 -24.36 14.22
N GLY A 151 5.79 -24.10 15.28
CA GLY A 151 6.29 -23.77 16.60
C GLY A 151 5.81 -22.43 17.14
N VAL A 152 6.66 -21.75 17.91
CA VAL A 152 6.37 -20.50 18.58
C VAL A 152 7.35 -19.44 18.12
N SER A 153 6.85 -18.26 17.80
CA SER A 153 7.65 -17.05 17.60
C SER A 153 7.52 -16.17 18.84
N SER A 154 8.63 -15.71 19.40
CA SER A 154 8.63 -14.76 20.50
C SER A 154 9.52 -13.56 20.23
N PHE A 155 9.14 -12.42 20.77
CA PHE A 155 9.91 -11.20 20.64
C PHE A 155 9.52 -10.16 21.70
N PHE A 156 10.47 -9.27 21.98
CA PHE A 156 10.20 -8.06 22.74
C PHE A 156 9.74 -6.93 21.80
N PRO A 157 8.54 -6.36 21.94
CA PRO A 157 8.08 -5.25 21.11
C PRO A 157 9.04 -4.06 21.07
N SER A 158 9.75 -3.81 22.17
CA SER A 158 10.76 -2.75 22.28
C SER A 158 12.03 -3.00 21.45
N ALA A 159 12.37 -4.28 21.19
CA ALA A 159 13.51 -4.65 20.35
C ALA A 159 13.16 -4.61 18.84
N ILE A 160 11.87 -4.74 18.53
CA ILE A 160 11.38 -4.51 17.17
C ILE A 160 11.24 -3.01 17.01
N ASN A 161 12.36 -2.35 16.90
CA ASN A 161 12.35 -0.98 16.45
C ASN A 161 11.60 -0.96 15.12
N SER A 162 10.66 -0.02 14.97
CA SER A 162 10.38 0.49 13.67
C SER A 162 11.73 0.94 13.14
N PHE A 163 12.41 0.07 12.43
CA PHE A 163 13.53 0.49 11.63
C PHE A 163 12.91 1.51 10.68
N GLU A 164 13.04 2.79 10.98
CA GLU A 164 13.25 3.79 9.97
C GLU A 164 14.57 3.38 9.30
N GLU A 165 14.55 2.20 8.67
CA GLU A 165 15.61 1.84 7.74
C GLU A 165 15.59 2.98 6.75
N GLU A 166 16.71 3.67 6.63
CA GLU A 166 16.93 4.65 5.58
C GLU A 166 16.84 3.90 4.24
N ILE A 167 15.59 3.65 3.81
CA ILE A 167 15.32 2.96 2.56
C ILE A 167 15.81 3.88 1.44
N LYS A 168 16.85 3.47 0.73
CA LYS A 168 17.29 4.15 -0.48
C LYS A 168 16.62 3.51 -1.69
N LEU A 169 15.74 4.24 -2.34
CA LEU A 169 15.12 3.80 -3.56
C LEU A 169 15.99 4.19 -4.76
N LEU A 170 16.48 3.19 -5.47
CA LEU A 170 17.32 3.39 -6.64
C LEU A 170 16.56 3.00 -7.91
N VAL A 171 16.64 3.83 -8.94
CA VAL A 171 16.24 3.46 -10.29
C VAL A 171 17.42 2.76 -10.95
N THR A 172 17.27 1.48 -11.22
CA THR A 172 18.36 0.63 -11.73
C THR A 172 18.48 0.69 -13.24
N ARG A 173 17.34 0.88 -13.94
CA ARG A 173 17.30 0.92 -15.39
C ARG A 173 16.17 1.83 -15.88
N ILE A 174 16.43 2.55 -16.94
CA ILE A 174 15.44 3.35 -17.65
C ILE A 174 15.50 2.95 -19.13
N ARG A 175 14.35 2.62 -19.70
CA ARG A 175 14.25 2.31 -21.15
C ARG A 175 13.29 3.26 -21.83
N VAL A 176 13.65 3.61 -23.04
CA VAL A 176 12.85 4.42 -23.97
C VAL A 176 12.59 3.58 -25.21
N ASN A 177 11.33 3.32 -25.55
CA ASN A 177 10.94 2.41 -26.63
C ASN A 177 11.66 1.06 -26.59
N TYR A 178 11.75 0.46 -25.39
CA TYR A 178 12.39 -0.86 -25.11
C TYR A 178 13.92 -0.89 -25.21
N THR A 179 14.57 0.22 -25.56
CA THR A 179 16.03 0.34 -25.55
C THR A 179 16.49 1.05 -24.28
N ASP A 180 17.61 0.61 -23.72
CA ASP A 180 18.19 1.27 -22.55
C ASP A 180 18.53 2.73 -22.87
N LEU A 181 18.21 3.62 -21.94
CA LEU A 181 18.54 5.04 -22.10
C LEU A 181 20.06 5.20 -21.96
N GLU A 182 20.72 5.42 -23.08
CA GLU A 182 22.14 5.78 -23.10
C GLU A 182 22.29 7.19 -22.54
N ASN A 183 22.97 7.30 -21.40
CA ASN A 183 23.28 8.58 -20.78
C ASN A 183 24.64 8.46 -20.09
N ASP A 184 25.42 9.56 -20.07
CA ASP A 184 26.69 9.65 -19.38
C ASP A 184 26.58 9.51 -17.85
N SER A 185 25.37 9.58 -17.33
CA SER A 185 25.06 9.42 -15.90
C SER A 185 24.41 8.08 -15.61
N ALA A 186 24.79 7.45 -14.52
CA ALA A 186 24.16 6.24 -14.02
C ALA A 186 22.64 6.46 -13.78
N SER A 187 21.82 5.43 -14.08
CA SER A 187 20.34 5.52 -14.03
C SER A 187 19.80 6.05 -12.70
N TRP A 188 20.48 5.74 -11.57
CA TRP A 188 20.07 6.23 -10.24
C TRP A 188 20.30 7.73 -10.03
N ASN A 189 21.13 8.40 -10.84
CA ASN A 189 21.38 9.85 -10.77
C ASN A 189 20.50 10.67 -11.70
N ILE A 190 19.76 10.03 -12.61
CA ILE A 190 18.94 10.70 -13.58
C ILE A 190 17.76 11.39 -12.86
N LYS A 191 17.69 12.73 -13.01
CA LYS A 191 16.60 13.55 -12.47
C LYS A 191 15.68 14.08 -13.56
N LYS A 192 16.14 14.11 -14.81
CA LYS A 192 15.39 14.68 -15.94
C LYS A 192 15.57 13.82 -17.19
N ILE A 193 14.46 13.57 -17.87
CA ILE A 193 14.42 12.86 -19.15
C ILE A 193 13.71 13.77 -20.17
N LYS A 194 14.29 13.89 -21.34
CA LYS A 194 13.69 14.62 -22.46
C LYS A 194 13.66 13.70 -23.67
N SER A 195 12.46 13.44 -24.22
CA SER A 195 12.25 12.49 -25.30
C SER A 195 11.39 13.09 -26.40
N GLY A 196 11.48 12.57 -27.60
CA GLY A 196 10.60 12.93 -28.71
C GLY A 196 9.21 12.32 -28.59
N TYR A 197 8.28 12.80 -29.38
CA TYR A 197 6.91 12.26 -29.43
C TYR A 197 6.86 10.81 -29.90
N ASP A 198 7.81 10.36 -30.68
CA ASP A 198 8.01 9.01 -31.21
C ASP A 198 8.73 8.09 -30.23
N GLN A 199 9.30 8.64 -29.16
CA GLN A 199 10.01 7.96 -28.09
C GLN A 199 9.25 8.12 -26.75
N ASN A 200 7.99 7.78 -26.75
CA ASN A 200 7.07 8.10 -25.66
C ASN A 200 6.74 6.91 -24.75
N SER A 201 7.23 5.71 -25.07
CA SER A 201 7.11 4.52 -24.21
C SER A 201 8.29 4.45 -23.26
N LEU A 202 8.06 4.71 -21.99
CA LEU A 202 9.08 4.73 -20.95
C LEU A 202 8.88 3.58 -19.97
N SER A 203 9.94 2.89 -19.59
CA SER A 203 9.92 1.94 -18.49
C SER A 203 11.04 2.21 -17.50
N PHE A 204 10.73 2.03 -16.22
CA PHE A 204 11.60 2.29 -15.10
C PHE A 204 11.69 1.04 -14.24
N ASP A 205 12.88 0.48 -14.10
CA ASP A 205 13.19 -0.57 -13.15
C ASP A 205 13.77 0.09 -11.90
N PHE A 206 13.29 -0.28 -10.72
CA PHE A 206 13.75 0.32 -9.46
C PHE A 206 13.78 -0.73 -8.35
N VAL A 207 14.58 -0.48 -7.33
CA VAL A 207 14.75 -1.35 -6.18
C VAL A 207 14.93 -0.53 -4.91
N ALA A 208 14.32 -0.97 -3.82
CA ALA A 208 14.61 -0.47 -2.49
C ALA A 208 15.89 -1.17 -1.99
N MET A 209 16.90 -0.37 -1.64
CA MET A 209 18.08 -0.85 -0.95
C MET A 209 17.91 -0.61 0.53
N ALA A 210 17.82 -1.69 1.27
CA ALA A 210 17.82 -1.74 2.72
C ALA A 210 18.50 -3.03 3.16
N ASN A 211 18.78 -3.18 4.45
CA ASN A 211 19.49 -4.34 4.97
C ASN A 211 18.71 -5.68 4.85
N ASN A 212 17.45 -5.61 4.45
CA ASN A 212 16.54 -6.75 4.34
C ASN A 212 16.15 -7.05 2.89
N ASN A 213 15.44 -8.18 2.69
CA ASN A 213 15.03 -8.65 1.38
C ASN A 213 14.17 -7.60 0.63
N PRO A 214 14.57 -7.16 -0.59
CA PRO A 214 13.80 -6.21 -1.40
C PRO A 214 12.37 -6.64 -1.72
N ALA A 215 12.07 -7.95 -1.68
CA ALA A 215 10.73 -8.49 -1.92
C ALA A 215 9.71 -8.15 -0.80
N GLN A 216 10.18 -7.71 0.36
CA GLN A 216 9.33 -7.32 1.50
C GLN A 216 8.78 -5.90 1.38
N TYR A 217 9.26 -5.12 0.41
CA TYR A 217 8.82 -3.74 0.25
C TYR A 217 7.62 -3.64 -0.68
N ILE A 218 6.66 -2.85 -0.26
CA ILE A 218 5.56 -2.38 -1.08
C ILE A 218 6.06 -1.15 -1.83
N TYR A 219 6.05 -1.27 -3.15
CA TYR A 219 6.42 -0.15 -4.01
C TYR A 219 5.16 0.62 -4.39
N GLN A 220 5.22 1.93 -4.26
CA GLN A 220 4.19 2.84 -4.69
C GLN A 220 4.76 3.81 -5.71
N TYR A 221 3.99 4.11 -6.74
CA TYR A 221 4.40 5.06 -7.77
C TYR A 221 3.22 5.91 -8.21
N ARG A 222 3.55 7.07 -8.71
CA ARG A 222 2.57 8.03 -9.27
C ARG A 222 3.24 8.87 -10.35
N MET A 223 2.58 9.02 -11.50
CA MET A 223 2.99 9.95 -12.55
C MET A 223 2.17 11.23 -12.43
N LEU A 224 2.75 12.29 -11.84
CA LEU A 224 2.10 13.59 -11.79
C LEU A 224 1.86 14.12 -13.21
N GLY A 225 0.64 14.59 -13.47
CA GLY A 225 0.16 14.97 -14.79
C GLY A 225 -0.63 13.88 -15.49
N LEU A 226 -0.69 12.66 -14.93
CA LEU A 226 -1.48 11.54 -15.44
C LEU A 226 -2.30 10.87 -14.33
N ASP A 227 -1.63 10.42 -13.25
CA ASP A 227 -2.27 9.69 -12.16
C ASP A 227 -2.77 10.65 -11.07
N LYS A 228 -3.94 10.37 -10.53
CA LYS A 228 -4.54 11.15 -9.44
C LYS A 228 -4.06 10.69 -8.06
N GLU A 229 -3.82 9.40 -7.90
CA GLU A 229 -3.48 8.74 -6.63
C GLU A 229 -2.22 7.89 -6.76
N TRP A 230 -1.68 7.46 -5.62
CA TRP A 230 -0.61 6.49 -5.58
C TRP A 230 -1.09 5.13 -6.05
N ILE A 231 -0.34 4.49 -6.93
CA ILE A 231 -0.58 3.14 -7.43
C ILE A 231 0.37 2.20 -6.71
N GLN A 232 -0.18 1.14 -6.12
CA GLN A 232 0.61 0.10 -5.48
C GLN A 232 1.08 -0.91 -6.54
N ASN A 233 2.36 -1.23 -6.50
CA ASN A 233 2.95 -2.26 -7.33
C ASN A 233 3.31 -3.48 -6.46
N THR A 234 2.57 -4.57 -6.62
CA THR A 234 2.82 -5.81 -5.89
C THR A 234 3.66 -6.75 -6.73
N GLY A 235 4.90 -6.99 -6.31
CA GLY A 235 5.78 -8.00 -6.90
C GLY A 235 6.54 -7.60 -8.17
N MET A 236 6.23 -6.47 -8.81
CA MET A 236 6.99 -6.00 -9.97
C MET A 236 7.80 -4.75 -9.60
N GLN A 237 9.08 -4.77 -9.91
CA GLN A 237 9.99 -3.63 -9.73
C GLN A 237 10.09 -2.79 -11.01
N THR A 238 9.13 -2.92 -11.92
CA THR A 238 9.11 -2.23 -13.22
C THR A 238 7.78 -1.51 -13.42
N VAL A 239 7.85 -0.24 -13.78
CA VAL A 239 6.70 0.58 -14.13
C VAL A 239 6.84 1.04 -15.58
N ARG A 240 5.74 1.01 -16.33
CA ARG A 240 5.70 1.40 -17.75
C ARG A 240 4.62 2.42 -18.00
N TYR A 241 4.98 3.44 -18.78
CA TYR A 241 4.06 4.49 -19.22
C TYR A 241 4.24 4.77 -20.72
N SER A 242 3.12 5.00 -21.39
CA SER A 242 3.09 5.61 -22.72
C SER A 242 2.53 7.02 -22.58
N LEU A 243 3.39 8.03 -22.73
CA LEU A 243 3.08 9.43 -22.39
C LEU A 243 2.85 10.27 -23.64
N PRO A 244 1.71 10.96 -23.76
CA PRO A 244 1.56 11.97 -24.81
C PRO A 244 2.53 13.16 -24.60
N PRO A 245 2.71 14.02 -25.62
CA PRO A 245 3.53 15.23 -25.45
C PRO A 245 3.06 16.06 -24.27
N GLY A 246 4.01 16.38 -23.35
CA GLY A 246 3.71 17.06 -22.11
C GLY A 246 4.87 17.05 -21.13
N LYS A 247 4.62 17.56 -19.92
CA LYS A 247 5.54 17.54 -18.80
C LYS A 247 4.94 16.71 -17.69
N TYR A 248 5.73 15.76 -17.15
CA TYR A 248 5.34 14.80 -16.14
C TYR A 248 6.40 14.70 -15.06
N THR A 249 6.03 14.20 -13.90
CA THR A 249 6.99 13.84 -12.84
C THR A 249 6.65 12.47 -12.30
N LEU A 250 7.53 11.50 -12.53
CA LEU A 250 7.42 10.19 -11.89
C LEU A 250 7.87 10.32 -10.44
N GLN A 251 7.00 9.94 -9.52
CA GLN A 251 7.27 9.84 -8.10
C GLN A 251 7.28 8.37 -7.70
N LEU A 252 8.30 7.98 -6.94
CA LEU A 252 8.49 6.62 -6.44
C LEU A 252 8.63 6.63 -4.93
N TYR A 253 8.04 5.66 -4.28
CA TYR A 253 8.10 5.44 -2.86
C TYR A 253 8.20 3.93 -2.56
N ALA A 254 8.87 3.56 -1.49
CA ALA A 254 8.96 2.19 -1.02
C ALA A 254 8.88 2.15 0.50
N SER A 255 8.09 1.23 1.03
CA SER A 255 7.94 1.02 2.47
C SER A 255 7.52 -0.42 2.74
N ARG A 256 7.51 -0.85 4.01
CA ARG A 256 6.96 -2.16 4.40
C ARG A 256 5.44 -2.15 4.53
N SER A 257 4.80 -0.99 4.49
CA SER A 257 3.35 -0.83 4.56
C SER A 257 2.85 0.16 3.51
N PHE A 258 1.59 0.04 3.12
CA PHE A 258 0.97 1.00 2.22
C PHE A 258 0.77 2.34 2.95
N ASP A 259 1.24 3.44 2.35
CA ASP A 259 1.08 4.79 2.88
C ASP A 259 0.37 5.66 1.82
N ARG A 260 -0.81 6.17 2.16
CA ARG A 260 -1.59 7.05 1.27
C ARG A 260 -0.99 8.45 1.13
N ASP A 261 -0.32 8.91 2.18
CA ASP A 261 0.28 10.24 2.26
C ASP A 261 1.81 10.19 2.02
N ALA A 262 2.25 9.15 1.32
CA ALA A 262 3.66 8.88 1.05
C ALA A 262 4.38 10.10 0.47
N LYS A 263 5.48 10.49 1.10
CA LYS A 263 6.40 11.48 0.54
C LYS A 263 7.33 10.79 -0.44
N PRO A 264 7.46 11.29 -1.68
CA PRO A 264 8.29 10.62 -2.69
C PRO A 264 9.75 10.54 -2.24
N MET A 265 10.33 9.34 -2.32
CA MET A 265 11.77 9.11 -2.08
C MET A 265 12.61 9.43 -3.32
N LYS A 266 12.00 9.29 -4.50
CA LYS A 266 12.64 9.58 -5.77
C LYS A 266 11.66 10.27 -6.71
N GLU A 267 12.16 11.30 -7.41
CA GLU A 267 11.42 12.03 -8.43
C GLU A 267 12.23 12.13 -9.72
N ILE A 268 11.56 11.91 -10.86
CA ILE A 268 12.15 12.04 -12.20
C ILE A 268 11.22 12.91 -13.04
N GLN A 269 11.72 14.05 -13.50
CA GLN A 269 11.01 14.93 -14.40
C GLN A 269 11.11 14.43 -15.84
N ILE A 270 9.98 14.31 -16.52
CA ILE A 270 9.88 13.77 -17.87
C ILE A 270 9.24 14.81 -18.76
N THR A 271 9.88 15.08 -19.89
CA THR A 271 9.35 16.01 -20.91
C THR A 271 9.29 15.27 -22.23
N ILE A 272 8.07 15.07 -22.74
CA ILE A 272 7.84 14.54 -24.08
C ILE A 272 7.58 15.71 -25.02
N LEU A 273 8.45 15.88 -25.99
CA LEU A 273 8.35 16.97 -26.96
C LEU A 273 7.21 16.69 -27.95
N PRO A 274 6.47 17.73 -28.35
CA PRO A 274 5.51 17.59 -29.42
C PRO A 274 6.22 17.41 -30.77
N PRO A 275 5.57 16.78 -31.77
CA PRO A 275 6.09 16.69 -33.13
C PRO A 275 6.26 18.09 -33.71
N PHE A 276 7.29 18.28 -34.57
CA PHE A 276 7.64 19.57 -35.10
C PHE A 276 6.48 20.27 -35.84
N TRP A 277 5.59 19.49 -36.48
CA TRP A 277 4.41 20.03 -37.20
C TRP A 277 3.30 20.56 -36.27
N LYS A 278 3.39 20.32 -34.94
CA LYS A 278 2.51 20.93 -33.92
C LYS A 278 3.14 22.14 -33.23
N THR A 279 4.32 22.60 -33.67
CA THR A 279 5.01 23.75 -33.07
C THR A 279 4.61 25.06 -33.77
N TRP A 280 4.63 26.15 -33.01
CA TRP A 280 4.22 27.47 -33.51
C TRP A 280 5.07 27.92 -34.70
N TRP A 281 6.38 27.68 -34.70
CA TRP A 281 7.28 28.08 -35.77
C TRP A 281 6.98 27.36 -37.10
N PHE A 282 6.54 26.11 -37.06
CA PHE A 282 6.14 25.35 -38.22
C PHE A 282 4.93 26.00 -38.93
N PHE A 283 3.91 26.39 -38.14
CA PHE A 283 2.75 27.09 -38.69
C PHE A 283 3.11 28.47 -39.24
N THR A 284 4.06 29.18 -38.62
CA THR A 284 4.56 30.46 -39.16
C THR A 284 5.26 30.29 -40.51
N VAL A 285 6.17 29.30 -40.61
CA VAL A 285 6.87 29.00 -41.87
C VAL A 285 5.86 28.58 -42.95
N LEU A 286 4.91 27.73 -42.58
CA LEU A 286 3.85 27.27 -43.47
C LEU A 286 2.97 28.44 -43.94
N GLY A 287 2.61 29.36 -43.06
CA GLY A 287 1.87 30.59 -43.40
C GLY A 287 2.63 31.49 -44.36
N ILE A 288 3.93 31.73 -44.09
CA ILE A 288 4.79 32.53 -45.01
C ILE A 288 4.88 31.85 -46.38
N PHE A 289 5.00 30.52 -46.43
CA PHE A 289 5.03 29.75 -47.67
C PHE A 289 3.73 29.96 -48.48
N PHE A 290 2.56 29.85 -47.86
CA PHE A 290 1.29 30.05 -48.52
C PHE A 290 1.10 31.50 -49.01
N ILE A 291 1.49 32.51 -48.23
CA ILE A 291 1.45 33.91 -48.63
C ILE A 291 2.35 34.16 -49.84
N SER A 292 3.56 33.61 -49.85
CA SER A 292 4.49 33.70 -50.96
C SER A 292 3.92 33.05 -52.23
N LEU A 293 3.28 31.91 -52.10
CA LEU A 293 2.66 31.20 -53.22
C LEU A 293 1.46 31.97 -53.81
N LEU A 294 0.65 32.57 -52.92
CA LEU A 294 -0.45 33.46 -53.33
C LEU A 294 0.06 34.71 -54.07
N THR A 295 1.06 35.38 -53.51
CA THR A 295 1.65 36.59 -54.15
C THR A 295 2.29 36.27 -55.48
N TYR A 296 3.00 35.10 -55.57
CA TYR A 296 3.53 34.61 -56.84
C TYR A 296 2.42 34.34 -57.85
N GLY A 297 1.35 33.68 -57.48
CA GLY A 297 0.18 33.43 -58.35
C GLY A 297 -0.50 34.69 -58.84
N ILE A 298 -0.68 35.67 -57.93
CA ILE A 298 -1.24 36.99 -58.30
C ILE A 298 -0.33 37.73 -59.30
N ASN A 299 0.98 37.74 -59.02
CA ASN A 299 1.95 38.38 -59.93
C ASN A 299 1.98 37.72 -61.32
N GLN A 300 1.92 36.42 -61.41
CA GLN A 300 1.84 35.71 -62.69
C GLN A 300 0.54 36.00 -63.43
N ARG A 301 -0.57 36.08 -62.70
CA ARG A 301 -1.87 36.46 -63.29
C ARG A 301 -1.86 37.88 -63.80
N ASN A 302 -1.27 38.81 -63.08
CA ASN A 302 -1.12 40.21 -63.51
C ASN A 302 -0.21 40.33 -64.77
N LYS A 303 0.95 39.65 -64.77
CA LYS A 303 1.83 39.60 -65.94
C LYS A 303 1.11 39.11 -67.21
N ARG A 304 0.25 38.06 -67.07
CA ARG A 304 -0.56 37.53 -68.22
C ARG A 304 -1.64 38.52 -68.69
N LYS A 305 -2.19 39.35 -67.79
CA LYS A 305 -3.17 40.42 -68.18
C LYS A 305 -2.57 41.55 -68.86
N TYR A 306 -1.30 41.94 -68.56
CA TYR A 306 -0.60 43.06 -69.25
C TYR A 306 0.16 42.60 -70.50
N ALA A 307 0.21 41.32 -70.82
CA ALA A 307 0.83 40.74 -72.01
C ALA A 307 -0.20 40.47 -73.15
N LYS A 308 -1.48 40.78 -72.90
CA LYS A 308 -2.54 40.88 -73.94
C LYS A 308 -2.88 42.31 -74.20
#